data_48c882889804671ec02739bd8e799eb5
#
_entry.id   48c882889804671ec02739bd8e799eb5
#
_cell.length_a   1.000
_cell.length_b   1.000
_cell.length_c   1.000
_cell.angle_alpha   90.00
_cell.angle_beta   90.00
_cell.angle_gamma   90.00
#
_symmetry.space_group_name_H-M   'P 1'
#
loop_
_entity.id
_entity.type
_entity.pdbx_description
1 polymer ?
#
loop_
_entity_poly.entity_id
_entity_poly.type
_entity_poly.pdbx_seq_one_letter_code
_entity_poly.pdbx_strand_id
1 'polypeptide(L)'
;MLLKISDTESCQGVICICKRPEISLPIKREGKYLVLENVSDPSNVGAAARTAEALGTDGILVCGGCDPFSPKVLRASMGALLRFPVEAFADIAKAAERLEKAGVPLYCSVVSNPDNNIGGIDFSAGCAVIIGNEANGATDAARNLSKSCFTIPMAGRAESLNAAAAAAIIIYEMTKG
;
A
#
# COMPACT_ATOMS: atom_id res chain seq x y z
N MET A 1 -20.06 30.14 -1.01
CA MET A 1 -20.67 28.87 -1.47
C MET A 1 -19.64 27.75 -1.54
N LEU A 2 -18.48 27.93 -2.19
CA LEU A 2 -17.39 26.93 -2.29
C LEU A 2 -16.89 26.44 -0.91
N LEU A 3 -16.72 27.32 0.07
CA LEU A 3 -16.31 26.96 1.44
C LEU A 3 -17.27 26.02 2.18
N LYS A 4 -18.53 25.92 1.75
CA LYS A 4 -19.51 24.98 2.35
C LYS A 4 -19.40 23.57 1.78
N ILE A 5 -18.74 23.42 0.61
CA ILE A 5 -18.59 22.16 -0.10
C ILE A 5 -17.13 21.67 0.02
N SER A 6 -16.21 22.61 0.29
CA SER A 6 -14.79 22.32 0.46
C SER A 6 -14.52 21.58 1.76
N ASP A 7 -13.75 20.50 1.67
CA ASP A 7 -13.23 19.74 2.82
C ASP A 7 -11.90 20.36 3.35
N THR A 8 -11.57 21.58 2.92
CA THR A 8 -10.34 22.30 3.31
C THR A 8 -10.67 23.70 3.81
N GLU A 9 -9.95 24.18 4.83
CA GLU A 9 -10.08 25.53 5.37
C GLU A 9 -9.74 26.61 4.33
N SER A 10 -8.77 26.33 3.46
CA SER A 10 -8.34 27.21 2.36
C SER A 10 -8.66 26.58 1.01
N CYS A 11 -9.83 26.88 0.46
CA CYS A 11 -10.22 26.44 -0.87
C CYS A 11 -9.49 27.27 -1.93
N GLN A 12 -8.86 26.60 -2.91
CA GLN A 12 -8.19 27.26 -4.06
C GLN A 12 -9.15 27.77 -5.13
N GLY A 13 -10.45 27.83 -4.84
CA GLY A 13 -11.45 28.41 -5.75
C GLY A 13 -12.02 27.45 -6.79
N VAL A 14 -11.54 26.23 -6.86
CA VAL A 14 -12.02 25.20 -7.80
C VAL A 14 -12.33 23.91 -7.06
N ILE A 15 -13.49 23.31 -7.35
CA ILE A 15 -13.90 21.99 -6.88
C ILE A 15 -14.32 21.18 -8.10
N CYS A 16 -13.72 20.00 -8.27
CA CYS A 16 -14.07 19.05 -9.31
C CYS A 16 -14.87 17.89 -8.73
N ILE A 17 -16.02 17.58 -9.34
CA ILE A 17 -16.81 16.38 -9.01
C ILE A 17 -16.57 15.39 -10.14
N CYS A 18 -15.96 14.25 -9.81
CA CYS A 18 -15.61 13.21 -10.77
C CYS A 18 -16.33 11.91 -10.42
N LYS A 19 -16.64 11.11 -11.44
CA LYS A 19 -17.04 9.72 -11.19
C LYS A 19 -15.86 8.97 -10.58
N ARG A 20 -16.15 8.11 -9.60
CA ARG A 20 -15.17 7.16 -9.11
C ARG A 20 -14.75 6.24 -10.26
N PRO A 21 -13.46 6.08 -10.55
CA PRO A 21 -13.03 5.18 -11.59
C PRO A 21 -13.41 3.73 -11.24
N GLU A 22 -13.95 3.00 -12.20
CA GLU A 22 -14.08 1.56 -12.13
C GLU A 22 -12.72 0.95 -12.45
N ILE A 23 -11.88 0.77 -11.43
CA ILE A 23 -10.54 0.25 -11.63
C ILE A 23 -10.55 -1.24 -11.33
N SER A 24 -10.29 -2.04 -12.35
CA SER A 24 -9.83 -3.42 -12.17
C SER A 24 -8.31 -3.38 -12.28
N LEU A 25 -7.62 -3.72 -11.21
CA LEU A 25 -6.17 -3.88 -11.23
C LEU A 25 -5.82 -5.19 -11.95
N PRO A 26 -5.18 -5.15 -13.13
CA PRO A 26 -4.75 -6.37 -13.81
C PRO A 26 -3.57 -6.97 -13.03
N ILE A 27 -3.79 -8.10 -12.36
CA ILE A 27 -2.73 -8.81 -11.66
C ILE A 27 -1.97 -9.67 -12.66
N LYS A 28 -0.67 -9.39 -12.83
CA LYS A 28 0.26 -10.15 -13.68
C LYS A 28 1.22 -10.93 -12.79
N ARG A 29 1.62 -12.11 -13.21
CA ARG A 29 2.51 -12.99 -12.45
C ARG A 29 3.85 -12.34 -12.12
N GLU A 30 4.39 -11.56 -13.04
CA GLU A 30 5.67 -10.84 -12.89
C GLU A 30 5.50 -9.45 -12.27
N GLY A 31 4.26 -9.06 -11.95
CA GLY A 31 3.94 -7.74 -11.41
C GLY A 31 4.37 -7.58 -9.95
N LYS A 32 4.62 -6.33 -9.58
CA LYS A 32 5.05 -5.92 -8.24
C LYS A 32 3.95 -5.07 -7.60
N TYR A 33 3.43 -5.52 -6.47
CA TYR A 33 2.25 -4.92 -5.84
C TYR A 33 2.49 -4.56 -4.39
N LEU A 34 1.98 -3.40 -3.99
CA LEU A 34 1.87 -3.05 -2.59
C LEU A 34 0.48 -3.43 -2.07
N VAL A 35 0.40 -4.04 -0.90
CA VAL A 35 -0.86 -4.35 -0.21
C VAL A 35 -0.92 -3.53 1.08
N LEU A 36 -1.91 -2.67 1.21
CA LEU A 36 -2.16 -1.88 2.42
C LEU A 36 -3.28 -2.54 3.21
N GLU A 37 -2.94 -3.13 4.36
CA GLU A 37 -3.91 -3.83 5.21
C GLU A 37 -4.28 -2.96 6.42
N ASN A 38 -5.55 -2.53 6.48
CA ASN A 38 -6.10 -1.72 7.56
C ASN A 38 -5.33 -0.43 7.86
N VAL A 39 -4.58 0.10 6.88
CA VAL A 39 -3.91 1.39 7.02
C VAL A 39 -4.96 2.48 7.17
N SER A 40 -4.95 3.18 8.29
CA SER A 40 -6.03 4.08 8.70
C SER A 40 -5.73 5.56 8.50
N ASP A 41 -4.46 5.96 8.42
CA ASP A 41 -4.08 7.34 8.14
C ASP A 41 -4.11 7.63 6.62
N PRO A 42 -4.99 8.54 6.15
CA PRO A 42 -5.05 8.95 4.76
C PRO A 42 -3.73 9.46 4.19
N SER A 43 -2.88 10.07 5.03
CA SER A 43 -1.58 10.57 4.63
C SER A 43 -0.64 9.43 4.25
N ASN A 44 -0.67 8.33 5.01
CA ASN A 44 0.14 7.14 4.74
C ASN A 44 -0.30 6.45 3.46
N VAL A 45 -1.61 6.26 3.26
CA VAL A 45 -2.15 5.65 2.04
C VAL A 45 -1.78 6.47 0.81
N GLY A 46 -1.97 7.80 0.87
CA GLY A 46 -1.65 8.69 -0.24
C GLY A 46 -0.15 8.74 -0.56
N ALA A 47 0.71 8.85 0.48
CA ALA A 47 2.17 8.86 0.30
C ALA A 47 2.69 7.53 -0.25
N ALA A 48 2.18 6.40 0.24
CA ALA A 48 2.52 5.07 -0.29
C ALA A 48 2.12 4.93 -1.77
N ALA A 49 0.93 5.41 -2.14
CA ALA A 49 0.46 5.40 -3.52
C ALA A 49 1.34 6.25 -4.45
N ARG A 50 1.73 7.43 -4.00
CA ARG A 50 2.66 8.30 -4.74
C ARG A 50 4.02 7.63 -4.93
N THR A 51 4.54 6.98 -3.90
CA THR A 51 5.82 6.27 -3.97
C THR A 51 5.74 5.06 -4.90
N ALA A 52 4.65 4.29 -4.81
CA ALA A 52 4.40 3.12 -5.66
C ALA A 52 4.38 3.49 -7.15
N GLU A 53 3.68 4.57 -7.50
CA GLU A 53 3.68 5.11 -8.86
C GLU A 53 5.07 5.58 -9.28
N ALA A 54 5.74 6.37 -8.45
CA ALA A 54 7.02 6.98 -8.78
C ALA A 54 8.13 5.95 -9.00
N LEU A 55 8.12 4.84 -8.26
CA LEU A 55 9.11 3.77 -8.35
C LEU A 55 8.70 2.61 -9.25
N GLY A 56 7.53 2.70 -9.92
CA GLY A 56 7.16 1.79 -11.00
C GLY A 56 6.64 0.42 -10.54
N THR A 57 5.91 0.34 -9.42
CA THR A 57 5.13 -0.87 -9.12
C THR A 57 3.93 -0.96 -10.05
N ASP A 58 3.31 -2.15 -10.17
CA ASP A 58 2.18 -2.38 -11.08
C ASP A 58 0.83 -1.99 -10.46
N GLY A 59 0.75 -1.79 -9.15
CA GLY A 59 -0.48 -1.33 -8.50
C GLY A 59 -0.51 -1.51 -7.00
N ILE A 60 -1.63 -1.07 -6.40
CA ILE A 60 -1.89 -1.17 -4.97
C ILE A 60 -3.20 -1.90 -4.72
N LEU A 61 -3.18 -2.83 -3.76
CA LEU A 61 -4.35 -3.47 -3.19
C LEU A 61 -4.60 -2.86 -1.81
N VAL A 62 -5.80 -2.33 -1.58
CA VAL A 62 -6.19 -1.74 -0.28
C VAL A 62 -7.21 -2.66 0.37
N CYS A 63 -6.87 -3.21 1.53
CA CYS A 63 -7.68 -4.18 2.27
C CYS A 63 -8.16 -3.54 3.57
N GLY A 64 -9.39 -3.05 3.63
CA GLY A 64 -9.88 -2.29 4.78
C GLY A 64 -9.20 -0.92 4.95
N GLY A 65 -9.33 -0.31 6.13
CA GLY A 65 -8.72 0.99 6.42
C GLY A 65 -9.36 2.16 5.68
N CYS A 66 -8.55 3.09 5.19
CA CYS A 66 -9.02 4.25 4.46
C CYS A 66 -9.53 3.93 3.06
N ASP A 67 -10.60 4.61 2.64
CA ASP A 67 -10.99 4.64 1.22
C ASP A 67 -9.91 5.36 0.40
N PRO A 68 -9.27 4.67 -0.59
CA PRO A 68 -8.23 5.26 -1.43
C PRO A 68 -8.72 6.44 -2.27
N PHE A 69 -10.01 6.57 -2.47
CA PHE A 69 -10.62 7.69 -3.21
C PHE A 69 -11.20 8.79 -2.30
N SER A 70 -10.99 8.72 -0.99
CA SER A 70 -11.38 9.81 -0.11
C SER A 70 -10.61 11.10 -0.44
N PRO A 71 -11.20 12.30 -0.28
CA PRO A 71 -10.53 13.56 -0.61
C PRO A 71 -9.18 13.75 0.07
N LYS A 72 -9.04 13.25 1.31
CA LYS A 72 -7.79 13.34 2.08
C LYS A 72 -6.68 12.47 1.46
N VAL A 73 -7.01 11.24 1.07
CA VAL A 73 -6.05 10.31 0.42
C VAL A 73 -5.67 10.83 -0.97
N LEU A 74 -6.64 11.31 -1.77
CA LEU A 74 -6.37 11.86 -3.10
C LEU A 74 -5.42 13.05 -3.02
N ARG A 75 -5.61 13.96 -2.06
CA ARG A 75 -4.68 15.09 -1.84
C ARG A 75 -3.28 14.61 -1.45
N ALA A 76 -3.19 13.68 -0.49
CA ALA A 76 -1.91 13.14 -0.04
C ALA A 76 -1.17 12.40 -1.15
N SER A 77 -1.89 11.79 -2.09
CA SER A 77 -1.29 11.10 -3.25
C SER A 77 -0.75 12.04 -4.32
N MET A 78 -1.00 13.35 -4.22
CA MET A 78 -0.62 14.34 -5.24
C MET A 78 -1.07 13.96 -6.65
N GLY A 79 -2.26 13.37 -6.75
CA GLY A 79 -2.86 12.93 -8.00
C GLY A 79 -2.43 11.54 -8.51
N ALA A 80 -1.53 10.84 -7.82
CA ALA A 80 -1.12 9.49 -8.20
C ALA A 80 -2.32 8.55 -8.37
N LEU A 81 -3.23 8.51 -7.41
CA LEU A 81 -4.40 7.63 -7.42
C LEU A 81 -5.45 7.95 -8.52
N LEU A 82 -5.30 9.04 -9.24
CA LEU A 82 -6.16 9.35 -10.40
C LEU A 82 -5.70 8.67 -11.70
N ARG A 83 -4.47 8.12 -11.72
CA ARG A 83 -3.85 7.51 -12.90
C ARG A 83 -3.15 6.18 -12.62
N PHE A 84 -2.87 5.89 -11.35
CA PHE A 84 -2.17 4.68 -10.93
C PHE A 84 -3.17 3.58 -10.52
N PRO A 85 -2.96 2.31 -10.92
CA PRO A 85 -3.90 1.24 -10.62
C PRO A 85 -4.01 0.98 -9.11
N VAL A 86 -5.22 1.09 -8.59
CA VAL A 86 -5.56 0.77 -7.20
C VAL A 86 -6.88 0.02 -7.15
N GLU A 87 -6.95 -1.02 -6.33
CA GLU A 87 -8.17 -1.78 -6.11
C GLU A 87 -8.41 -1.98 -4.63
N ALA A 88 -9.66 -1.76 -4.21
CA ALA A 88 -10.08 -1.96 -2.82
C ALA A 88 -10.72 -3.34 -2.65
N PHE A 89 -10.33 -4.04 -1.60
CA PHE A 89 -10.84 -5.34 -1.21
C PHE A 89 -11.52 -5.26 0.17
N ALA A 90 -12.51 -6.10 0.39
CA ALA A 90 -13.20 -6.17 1.67
C ALA A 90 -12.25 -6.57 2.81
N ASP A 91 -11.33 -7.50 2.52
CA ASP A 91 -10.36 -8.04 3.46
C ASP A 91 -9.12 -8.58 2.75
N ILE A 92 -8.11 -8.94 3.53
CA ILE A 92 -6.84 -9.48 3.03
C ILE A 92 -7.01 -10.85 2.36
N ALA A 93 -8.00 -11.66 2.78
CA ALA A 93 -8.20 -12.99 2.22
C ALA A 93 -8.61 -12.91 0.73
N LYS A 94 -9.46 -11.94 0.37
CA LYS A 94 -9.87 -11.70 -1.01
C LYS A 94 -8.73 -11.23 -1.89
N ALA A 95 -7.88 -10.35 -1.36
CA ALA A 95 -6.69 -9.89 -2.08
C ALA A 95 -5.69 -11.03 -2.28
N ALA A 96 -5.42 -11.82 -1.23
CA ALA A 96 -4.53 -12.97 -1.28
C ALA A 96 -5.01 -14.03 -2.29
N GLU A 97 -6.30 -14.38 -2.27
CA GLU A 97 -6.91 -15.29 -3.24
C GLU A 97 -6.67 -14.85 -4.70
N ARG A 98 -6.79 -13.53 -4.94
CA ARG A 98 -6.58 -12.98 -6.27
C ARG A 98 -5.12 -13.00 -6.71
N LEU A 99 -4.20 -12.70 -5.80
CA LEU A 99 -2.76 -12.79 -6.03
C LEU A 99 -2.32 -14.23 -6.29
N GLU A 100 -2.81 -15.18 -5.48
CA GLU A 100 -2.54 -16.61 -5.61
C GLU A 100 -2.99 -17.15 -6.97
N LYS A 101 -4.22 -16.82 -7.42
CA LYS A 101 -4.72 -17.19 -8.75
C LYS A 101 -3.86 -16.68 -9.89
N ALA A 102 -3.18 -15.55 -9.71
CA ALA A 102 -2.24 -14.99 -10.68
C ALA A 102 -0.82 -15.53 -10.51
N GLY A 103 -0.56 -16.35 -9.50
CA GLY A 103 0.77 -16.90 -9.20
C GLY A 103 1.75 -15.86 -8.63
N VAL A 104 1.25 -14.81 -7.98
CA VAL A 104 2.06 -13.76 -7.35
C VAL A 104 2.27 -14.11 -5.88
N PRO A 105 3.52 -14.36 -5.43
CA PRO A 105 3.79 -14.64 -4.03
C PRO A 105 3.54 -13.41 -3.15
N LEU A 106 2.90 -13.64 -2.01
CA LEU A 106 2.59 -12.62 -1.02
C LEU A 106 3.58 -12.68 0.13
N TYR A 107 4.15 -11.56 0.51
CA TYR A 107 5.05 -11.38 1.65
C TYR A 107 4.44 -10.41 2.64
N CYS A 108 4.84 -10.50 3.91
CA CYS A 108 4.34 -9.62 4.96
C CYS A 108 5.49 -8.91 5.67
N SER A 109 5.43 -7.58 5.70
CA SER A 109 6.34 -6.81 6.54
C SER A 109 5.86 -6.80 7.99
N VAL A 110 6.76 -7.09 8.91
CA VAL A 110 6.52 -7.10 10.36
C VAL A 110 7.58 -6.29 11.09
N VAL A 111 7.24 -5.79 12.28
CA VAL A 111 8.14 -4.94 13.07
C VAL A 111 9.38 -5.72 13.53
N SER A 112 9.21 -6.98 13.89
CA SER A 112 10.31 -7.82 14.36
C SER A 112 10.22 -9.22 13.78
N ASN A 113 11.29 -9.63 13.13
CA ASN A 113 11.54 -11.02 12.71
C ASN A 113 13.06 -11.21 12.67
N PRO A 114 13.66 -11.76 13.75
CA PRO A 114 15.12 -11.88 13.85
C PRO A 114 15.72 -12.81 12.80
N ASP A 115 14.93 -13.75 12.28
CA ASP A 115 15.41 -14.80 11.37
C ASP A 115 15.34 -14.38 9.89
N ASN A 116 14.59 -13.29 9.58
CA ASN A 116 14.35 -12.89 8.20
C ASN A 116 14.23 -11.37 8.06
N ASN A 117 15.12 -10.77 7.30
CA ASN A 117 15.08 -9.35 6.99
C ASN A 117 14.87 -9.10 5.48
N ILE A 118 14.54 -7.88 5.12
CA ILE A 118 14.22 -7.49 3.73
C ILE A 118 15.33 -7.83 2.75
N GLY A 119 16.60 -7.77 3.17
CA GLY A 119 17.75 -8.11 2.33
C GLY A 119 17.86 -9.60 1.98
N GLY A 120 17.15 -10.47 2.71
CA GLY A 120 17.07 -11.90 2.42
C GLY A 120 15.92 -12.30 1.50
N ILE A 121 15.07 -11.36 1.08
CA ILE A 121 13.96 -11.62 0.17
C ILE A 121 14.39 -11.38 -1.28
N ASP A 122 14.20 -12.38 -2.11
CA ASP A 122 14.36 -12.24 -3.56
C ASP A 122 13.09 -11.67 -4.19
N PHE A 123 13.16 -10.40 -4.61
CA PHE A 123 12.09 -9.69 -5.32
C PHE A 123 12.30 -9.65 -6.85
N SER A 124 13.21 -10.42 -7.41
CA SER A 124 13.49 -10.44 -8.86
C SER A 124 12.29 -10.90 -9.68
N ALA A 125 11.51 -11.84 -9.16
CA ALA A 125 10.23 -12.25 -9.72
C ALA A 125 9.10 -11.32 -9.29
N GLY A 126 7.89 -11.51 -9.83
CA GLY A 126 6.69 -10.83 -9.35
C GLY A 126 6.42 -11.08 -7.87
N CYS A 127 5.92 -10.08 -7.16
CA CYS A 127 5.65 -10.18 -5.73
C CYS A 127 4.58 -9.18 -5.27
N ALA A 128 3.96 -9.47 -4.14
CA ALA A 128 3.13 -8.53 -3.40
C ALA A 128 3.62 -8.46 -1.96
N VAL A 129 3.66 -7.25 -1.38
CA VAL A 129 4.12 -7.05 -0.01
C VAL A 129 3.08 -6.30 0.82
N ILE A 130 2.73 -6.86 1.97
CA ILE A 130 1.78 -6.28 2.92
C ILE A 130 2.48 -5.29 3.84
N ILE A 131 1.87 -4.12 3.96
CA ILE A 131 2.07 -3.14 5.03
C ILE A 131 0.80 -3.16 5.89
N GLY A 132 0.95 -3.45 7.17
CA GLY A 132 -0.16 -3.49 8.12
C GLY A 132 -0.51 -2.14 8.72
N ASN A 133 -1.48 -2.16 9.64
CA ASN A 133 -1.94 -1.01 10.41
C ASN A 133 -0.83 -0.36 11.23
N GLU A 134 -0.88 0.95 11.42
CA GLU A 134 0.15 1.75 12.08
C GLU A 134 0.37 1.36 13.56
N ALA A 135 -0.71 1.00 14.25
CA ALA A 135 -0.64 0.66 15.68
C ALA A 135 -0.48 -0.84 15.93
N ASN A 136 -1.15 -1.67 15.13
CA ASN A 136 -1.26 -3.11 15.39
C ASN A 136 -0.40 -3.96 14.43
N GLY A 137 0.19 -3.36 13.40
CA GLY A 137 0.90 -4.08 12.35
C GLY A 137 -0.04 -4.92 11.47
N ALA A 138 0.52 -5.91 10.81
CA ALA A 138 -0.24 -6.86 10.00
C ALA A 138 -0.99 -7.87 10.87
N THR A 139 -2.20 -8.23 10.46
CA THR A 139 -3.02 -9.23 11.18
C THR A 139 -2.41 -10.63 11.10
N ASP A 140 -2.84 -11.53 11.99
CA ASP A 140 -2.44 -12.94 11.92
C ASP A 140 -2.93 -13.59 10.62
N ALA A 141 -4.08 -13.17 10.11
CA ALA A 141 -4.57 -13.63 8.81
C ALA A 141 -3.62 -13.24 7.68
N ALA A 142 -3.13 -12.00 7.65
CA ALA A 142 -2.15 -11.54 6.67
C ALA A 142 -0.84 -12.31 6.75
N ARG A 143 -0.34 -12.54 7.97
CA ARG A 143 0.89 -13.31 8.21
C ARG A 143 0.75 -14.76 7.74
N ASN A 144 -0.37 -15.41 8.07
CA ASN A 144 -0.63 -16.81 7.70
C ASN A 144 -0.84 -17.02 6.20
N LEU A 145 -1.37 -16.02 5.48
CA LEU A 145 -1.55 -16.05 4.02
C LEU A 145 -0.27 -15.73 3.26
N SER A 146 0.76 -15.22 3.95
CA SER A 146 2.01 -14.83 3.32
C SER A 146 2.99 -16.02 3.21
N LYS A 147 3.73 -16.06 2.11
CA LYS A 147 4.81 -17.03 1.88
C LYS A 147 5.89 -16.93 2.97
N SER A 148 6.22 -15.71 3.39
CA SER A 148 7.07 -15.44 4.54
C SER A 148 6.85 -14.02 5.08
N CYS A 149 7.21 -13.83 6.35
CA CYS A 149 7.28 -12.51 6.98
C CYS A 149 8.74 -12.06 7.04
N PHE A 150 8.97 -10.75 6.91
CA PHE A 150 10.30 -10.15 7.04
C PHE A 150 10.23 -8.81 7.77
N THR A 151 11.37 -8.34 8.25
CA THR A 151 11.51 -7.04 8.90
C THR A 151 12.46 -6.12 8.13
N ILE A 152 12.28 -4.82 8.28
CA ILE A 152 13.28 -3.81 7.90
C ILE A 152 14.21 -3.64 9.09
N PRO A 153 15.51 -3.95 8.98
CA PRO A 153 16.43 -3.81 10.10
C PRO A 153 16.52 -2.37 10.59
N MET A 154 16.35 -2.17 11.89
CA MET A 154 16.46 -0.86 12.54
C MET A 154 17.58 -0.91 13.58
N ALA A 155 18.60 -0.06 13.42
CA ALA A 155 19.72 0.05 14.35
C ALA A 155 19.46 1.04 15.52
N GLY A 156 18.37 1.81 15.43
CA GLY A 156 18.00 2.84 16.40
C GLY A 156 17.13 2.32 17.54
N ARG A 157 16.56 3.27 18.31
CA ARG A 157 15.68 2.98 19.45
C ARG A 157 14.17 3.06 19.10
N ALA A 158 13.83 3.38 17.86
CA ALA A 158 12.45 3.44 17.42
C ALA A 158 11.85 2.02 17.38
N GLU A 159 10.63 1.88 17.85
CA GLU A 159 9.92 0.59 17.84
C GLU A 159 9.45 0.19 16.44
N SER A 160 9.10 1.16 15.61
CA SER A 160 8.61 0.95 14.23
C SER A 160 8.90 2.15 13.35
N LEU A 161 8.80 1.97 12.04
CA LEU A 161 8.77 3.03 11.05
C LEU A 161 7.31 3.47 10.80
N ASN A 162 7.13 4.72 10.39
CA ASN A 162 5.88 5.18 9.80
C ASN A 162 5.53 4.28 8.59
N ALA A 163 4.23 3.97 8.40
CA ALA A 163 3.77 3.04 7.35
C ALA A 163 4.19 3.47 5.94
N ALA A 164 4.14 4.77 5.62
CA ALA A 164 4.57 5.29 4.33
C ALA A 164 6.10 5.21 4.15
N ALA A 165 6.88 5.40 5.22
CA ALA A 165 8.33 5.25 5.19
C ALA A 165 8.72 3.77 4.98
N ALA A 166 8.07 2.85 5.69
CA ALA A 166 8.24 1.41 5.47
C ALA A 166 7.87 1.02 4.04
N ALA A 167 6.74 1.51 3.52
CA ALA A 167 6.32 1.30 2.14
C ALA A 167 7.39 1.77 1.15
N ALA A 168 7.97 2.96 1.35
CA ALA A 168 8.98 3.50 0.44
C ALA A 168 10.24 2.63 0.38
N ILE A 169 10.72 2.15 1.52
CA ILE A 169 11.88 1.24 1.58
C ILE A 169 11.57 -0.07 0.87
N ILE A 170 10.41 -0.67 1.16
CA ILE A 170 9.99 -1.94 0.58
C ILE A 170 9.81 -1.82 -0.93
N ILE A 171 9.12 -0.79 -1.40
CA ILE A 171 8.92 -0.55 -2.83
C ILE A 171 10.26 -0.39 -3.54
N TYR A 172 11.19 0.38 -2.96
CA TYR A 172 12.53 0.54 -3.51
C TYR A 172 13.25 -0.82 -3.64
N GLU A 173 13.22 -1.64 -2.58
CA GLU A 173 13.81 -2.99 -2.62
C GLU A 173 13.14 -3.90 -3.67
N MET A 174 11.82 -3.81 -3.81
CA MET A 174 11.06 -4.58 -4.81
C MET A 174 11.43 -4.17 -6.24
N THR A 175 11.70 -2.88 -6.48
CA THR A 175 11.84 -2.32 -7.84
C THR A 175 13.28 -2.06 -8.28
N LYS A 176 14.25 -2.09 -7.38
CA LYS A 176 15.66 -2.05 -7.74
C LYS A 176 16.00 -3.37 -8.46
N GLY A 177 15.96 -3.36 -9.72
CA GLY A 177 16.10 -4.57 -10.53
C GLY A 177 17.45 -4.82 -11.04
#